data_7cbc68d230e22f11565da05d820cbc63
#
_entry.id   7cbc68d230e22f11565da05d820cbc63
#
_cell.length_a   1.000
_cell.length_b   1.000
_cell.length_c   1.000
_cell.angle_alpha   90.00
_cell.angle_beta   90.00
_cell.angle_gamma   90.00
#
_symmetry.space_group_name_H-M   'P 1'
#
loop_
_entity.id
_entity.type
_entity.pdbx_description
1 polymer ?
#
loop_
_entity_poly.entity_id
_entity_poly.type
_entity_poly.pdbx_seq_one_letter_code
_entity_poly.pdbx_strand_id
1 'polypeptide(L)' 'MGKEIKMAYDDAGDILDISIGDPEEAISREVEEDFFLRVNPVSGEVVGFSILNFRKWFKGSKDIKTLPIKAELAVP' A
#
# COMPACT_ATOMS: atom_id res chain seq x y z
N MET A 1 -6.86 -2.37 -19.78
CA MET A 1 -5.60 -1.72 -19.43
C MET A 1 -5.51 -1.48 -17.93
N GLY A 2 -4.40 -1.83 -17.35
CA GLY A 2 -4.18 -1.63 -15.94
C GLY A 2 -3.65 -0.23 -15.64
N LYS A 3 -3.75 0.15 -14.40
CA LYS A 3 -3.14 1.37 -13.89
C LYS A 3 -1.70 1.08 -13.48
N GLU A 4 -0.84 2.05 -13.62
CA GLU A 4 0.53 1.90 -13.14
C GLU A 4 0.57 1.90 -11.63
N ILE A 5 1.51 1.15 -11.07
CA ILE A 5 1.75 1.12 -9.63
C ILE A 5 2.91 2.06 -9.35
N LYS A 6 2.69 3.01 -8.45
CA LYS A 6 3.70 3.98 -8.04
C LYS A 6 4.10 3.71 -6.61
N MET A 7 5.39 3.76 -6.36
CA MET A 7 5.94 3.46 -5.04
C MET A 7 6.79 4.64 -4.57
N ALA A 8 6.57 5.05 -3.33
CA ALA A 8 7.36 6.09 -2.69
C ALA A 8 7.75 5.62 -1.29
N TYR A 9 8.96 5.96 -0.88
CA TYR A 9 9.42 5.63 0.46
C TYR A 9 9.90 6.90 1.15
N ASP A 10 9.31 7.16 2.33
CA ASP A 10 9.72 8.26 3.19
C ASP A 10 10.70 7.71 4.21
N ASP A 11 11.98 7.95 3.98
CA ASP A 11 13.04 7.43 4.85
C ASP A 11 12.95 7.99 6.27
N ALA A 12 12.64 9.28 6.41
CA ALA A 12 12.56 9.91 7.72
C ALA A 12 11.41 9.35 8.55
N GLY A 13 10.26 9.13 7.93
CA GLY A 13 9.09 8.58 8.61
C GLY A 13 9.02 7.06 8.58
N ASP A 14 9.88 6.41 7.80
CA ASP A 14 9.87 4.96 7.60
C ASP A 14 8.51 4.47 7.10
N ILE A 15 7.99 5.14 6.07
CA ILE A 15 6.69 4.84 5.49
C ILE A 15 6.85 4.46 4.03
N LEU A 16 6.40 3.26 3.69
CA LEU A 16 6.30 2.83 2.30
C LEU A 16 4.89 3.13 1.81
N ASP A 17 4.79 3.83 0.69
CA ASP A 17 3.52 4.27 0.13
C ASP A 17 3.36 3.76 -1.29
N ILE A 18 2.31 3.02 -1.55
CA ILE A 18 2.00 2.47 -2.85
C ILE A 18 0.70 3.08 -3.36
N SER A 19 0.73 3.59 -4.59
CA SER A 19 -0.46 4.14 -5.24
C SER A 19 -0.76 3.36 -6.51
N ILE A 20 -2.03 3.14 -6.77
CA ILE A 20 -2.49 2.45 -7.97
C ILE A 20 -3.12 3.50 -8.89
N GLY A 21 -2.41 3.81 -9.97
CA GLY A 21 -2.80 4.88 -10.87
C GLY A 21 -2.49 6.27 -10.32
N ASP A 22 -3.14 7.28 -10.85
CA ASP A 22 -2.95 8.65 -10.40
C ASP A 22 -3.55 8.86 -9.02
N PRO A 23 -2.96 9.77 -8.22
CA PRO A 23 -3.54 10.10 -6.91
C PRO A 23 -4.98 10.56 -7.04
N GLU A 24 -5.83 10.06 -6.15
CA GLU A 24 -7.22 10.47 -6.11
C GLU A 24 -7.67 10.58 -4.66
N GLU A 25 -8.80 11.23 -4.45
CA GLU A 25 -9.35 11.40 -3.12
C GLU A 25 -9.69 10.03 -2.53
N ALA A 26 -9.24 9.78 -1.33
CA ALA A 26 -9.41 8.48 -0.69
C ALA A 26 -9.49 8.62 0.82
N ILE A 27 -10.09 7.62 1.44
CA ILE A 27 -10.08 7.47 2.89
C ILE A 27 -9.10 6.39 3.27
N SER A 28 -8.32 6.63 4.33
CA SER A 28 -7.42 5.63 4.87
C SER A 28 -8.13 4.77 5.91
N ARG A 29 -7.90 3.48 5.84
CA ARG A 29 -8.48 2.53 6.77
C ARG A 29 -7.38 1.58 7.26
N GLU A 30 -7.16 1.53 8.56
CA GLU A 30 -6.21 0.58 9.12
C GLU A 30 -6.84 -0.81 9.12
N VAL A 31 -6.18 -1.76 8.46
CA VAL A 31 -6.66 -3.14 8.36
C VAL A 31 -5.81 -4.10 9.18
N GLU A 32 -4.56 -3.75 9.42
CA GLU A 32 -3.66 -4.44 10.34
C GLU A 32 -2.76 -3.40 10.95
N GLU A 33 -2.06 -3.73 12.03
CA GLU A 33 -1.12 -2.82 12.66
C GLU A 33 -0.11 -2.29 11.62
N ASP A 34 0.01 -0.98 11.54
CA ASP A 34 0.91 -0.28 10.62
C ASP A 34 0.62 -0.50 9.13
N PHE A 35 -0.54 -1.09 8.80
CA PHE A 35 -0.94 -1.28 7.41
C PHE A 35 -2.27 -0.59 7.14
N PHE A 36 -2.25 0.38 6.23
CA PHE A 36 -3.42 1.18 5.89
C PHE A 36 -3.78 1.02 4.42
N LEU A 37 -5.04 0.74 4.14
CA LEU A 37 -5.57 0.80 2.78
C LEU A 37 -6.15 2.18 2.52
N ARG A 38 -5.94 2.68 1.32
CA ARG A 38 -6.63 3.88 0.84
C ARG A 38 -7.72 3.44 -0.12
N VAL A 39 -8.93 3.88 0.14
CA VAL A 39 -10.13 3.42 -0.57
C VAL A 39 -10.89 4.61 -1.09
N ASN A 40 -11.30 4.55 -2.35
CA ASN A 40 -12.16 5.56 -2.93
C ASN A 40 -13.52 5.51 -2.20
N PRO A 41 -13.98 6.61 -1.60
CA PRO A 41 -15.19 6.58 -0.79
C PRO A 41 -16.48 6.35 -1.57
N VAL A 42 -16.44 6.57 -2.88
CA VAL A 42 -17.62 6.38 -3.73
C VAL A 42 -17.67 4.98 -4.31
N SER A 43 -16.57 4.51 -4.90
CA SER A 43 -16.54 3.21 -5.58
C SER A 43 -16.20 2.05 -4.65
N GLY A 44 -15.54 2.32 -3.54
CA GLY A 44 -15.04 1.27 -2.66
C GLY A 44 -13.76 0.61 -3.17
N GLU A 45 -13.22 1.07 -4.28
CA GLU A 45 -12.00 0.50 -4.83
C GLU A 45 -10.77 0.89 -4.02
N VAL A 46 -9.84 -0.05 -3.87
CA VAL A 46 -8.55 0.21 -3.26
C VAL A 46 -7.71 0.99 -4.26
N VAL A 47 -7.26 2.18 -3.85
CA VAL A 47 -6.45 3.06 -4.71
C VAL A 47 -5.00 3.14 -4.25
N GLY A 48 -4.67 2.47 -3.18
CA GLY A 48 -3.30 2.42 -2.66
C GLY A 48 -3.24 1.84 -1.28
N PHE A 49 -2.02 1.77 -0.75
CA PHE A 49 -1.83 1.36 0.63
C PHE A 49 -0.53 1.96 1.18
N SER A 50 -0.43 2.00 2.49
CA SER A 50 0.75 2.52 3.17
C SER A 50 1.15 1.58 4.28
N ILE A 51 2.45 1.38 4.43
CA ILE A 51 3.02 0.57 5.50
C ILE A 51 3.87 1.49 6.36
N LEU A 52 3.45 1.66 7.61
CA LEU A 52 4.18 2.46 8.59
C LEU A 52 5.20 1.57 9.29
N ASN A 53 6.28 2.17 9.76
CA ASN A 53 7.36 1.43 10.43
C ASN A 53 7.83 0.26 9.56
N PHE A 54 8.02 0.53 8.29
CA PHE A 54 8.29 -0.50 7.28
C PHE A 54 9.48 -1.39 7.63
N ARG A 55 10.57 -0.79 8.12
CA ARG A 55 11.76 -1.57 8.47
C ARG A 55 11.50 -2.58 9.58
N LYS A 56 10.59 -2.28 10.49
CA LYS A 56 10.25 -3.18 11.59
C LYS A 56 9.59 -4.45 11.13
N TRP A 57 8.90 -4.40 10.00
CA TRP A 57 8.22 -5.57 9.44
C TRP A 57 9.20 -6.70 9.11
N PHE A 58 10.45 -6.35 8.84
CA PHE A 58 11.47 -7.32 8.43
C PHE A 58 12.65 -7.39 9.39
N LYS A 59 12.63 -6.59 10.45
CA LYS A 59 13.75 -6.54 11.40
C LYS A 59 13.88 -7.88 12.12
N GLY A 60 15.07 -8.48 12.00
CA GLY A 60 15.38 -9.77 12.63
C GLY A 60 14.66 -10.94 11.98
N SER A 61 14.05 -10.76 10.83
CA SER A 61 13.29 -11.78 10.13
C SER A 61 13.68 -11.82 8.67
N LYS A 62 13.69 -13.04 8.10
CA LYS A 62 13.84 -13.24 6.67
C LYS A 62 12.55 -13.77 6.07
N ASP A 63 11.49 -13.73 6.84
CA ASP A 63 10.21 -14.29 6.43
C ASP A 63 9.51 -13.43 5.39
N ILE A 64 8.70 -14.08 4.60
CA ILE A 64 7.82 -13.42 3.64
C ILE A 64 6.65 -12.84 4.41
N LYS A 65 6.32 -11.59 4.13
CA LYS A 65 5.14 -10.94 4.72
C LYS A 65 4.00 -10.98 3.72
N THR A 66 2.83 -11.38 4.18
CA THR A 66 1.63 -11.42 3.36
C THR A 66 0.77 -10.22 3.68
N LEU A 67 0.41 -9.46 2.65
CA LEU A 67 -0.47 -8.31 2.82
C LEU A 67 -1.92 -8.74 2.64
N PRO A 68 -2.86 -8.19 3.42
CA PRO A 68 -4.28 -8.57 3.34
C PRO A 68 -4.99 -7.92 2.16
N ILE A 69 -4.38 -7.98 0.99
CA ILE A 69 -4.94 -7.47 -0.25
C ILE A 69 -4.67 -8.46 -1.38
N LYS A 70 -5.48 -8.37 -2.42
CA LYS A 70 -5.29 -9.18 -3.62
C LYS A 70 -5.07 -8.24 -4.80
N ALA A 71 -4.25 -8.66 -5.73
CA ALA A 71 -3.95 -7.88 -6.92
C ALA A 71 -3.85 -8.77 -8.14
N GLU A 72 -4.23 -8.20 -9.27
CA GLU A 72 -4.00 -8.81 -10.56
C GLU A 72 -2.98 -7.94 -11.27
N LEU A 73 -1.90 -8.54 -11.73
CA LEU A 73 -0.81 -7.83 -12.37
C LEU A 73 -0.69 -8.29 -13.81
N ALA A 74 -0.39 -7.34 -14.68
CA ALA A 74 -0.21 -7.62 -16.10
C ALA A 74 1.03 -6.93 -16.61
N VAL A 75 1.61 -7.51 -17.66
CA VAL A 75 2.75 -6.90 -18.34
C VAL A 75 2.24 -5.67 -19.10
N PRO A 76 2.96 -4.54 -19.05
CA PRO A 76 2.56 -3.33 -19.73
C PRO A 76 2.59 -3.46 -21.25
#